data_b87891f86b9cf43e1f3686b8db951e48
#
_entry.id   b87891f86b9cf43e1f3686b8db951e48
#
_cell.length_a   1.000
_cell.length_b   1.000
_cell.length_c   1.000
_cell.angle_alpha   90.00
_cell.angle_beta   90.00
_cell.angle_gamma   90.00
#
_symmetry.space_group_name_H-M   'P 1'
#
loop_
_entity.id
_entity.type
_entity.pdbx_description
1 polymer ?
#
loop_
_entity_poly.entity_id
_entity_poly.type
_entity_poly.pdbx_seq_one_letter_code
_entity_poly.pdbx_strand_id
1 'polypeptide(L)'
;MQDFAAIDFETANFERSSVCSVGIVIVRGGEIVDSFYSLIQPEPNYYQWRCTQVHGLTRADTDEAPVFSEVWKQIEPLIEGLPLVAHNTPFDKGCLRACLMTYQMDYLDYEFFDTLKAARRILPHLPNHQLQTV
;
A
#
# COMPACT_ATOMS: atom_id res chain seq x y z
N MET A 1 0.65 -13.20 -19.03
CA MET A 1 0.08 -12.59 -17.81
C MET A 1 1.05 -11.55 -17.29
N GLN A 2 0.54 -10.37 -16.94
CA GLN A 2 1.41 -9.27 -16.55
C GLN A 2 1.89 -9.41 -15.11
N ASP A 3 3.17 -9.13 -14.86
CA ASP A 3 3.72 -9.06 -13.51
C ASP A 3 3.34 -7.72 -12.88
N PHE A 4 3.12 -7.70 -11.57
CA PHE A 4 2.77 -6.48 -10.85
C PHE A 4 3.05 -6.60 -9.37
N ALA A 5 3.01 -5.46 -8.68
CA ALA A 5 3.06 -5.40 -7.23
C ALA A 5 1.74 -4.82 -6.72
N ALA A 6 1.01 -5.59 -5.94
CA ALA A 6 -0.20 -5.09 -5.26
C ALA A 6 0.23 -4.33 -4.02
N ILE A 7 -0.38 -3.15 -3.80
CA ILE A 7 -0.04 -2.30 -2.67
C ILE A 7 -1.31 -1.86 -1.94
N ASP A 8 -1.23 -1.83 -0.61
CA ASP A 8 -2.34 -1.42 0.24
C ASP A 8 -1.80 -0.64 1.43
N PHE A 9 -2.28 0.59 1.58
CA PHE A 9 -1.93 1.46 2.71
C PHE A 9 -3.10 1.59 3.67
N GLU A 10 -2.79 1.70 4.97
CA GLU A 10 -3.74 2.15 5.97
C GLU A 10 -3.24 3.48 6.54
N THR A 11 -4.16 4.40 6.82
CA THR A 11 -3.82 5.71 7.38
C THR A 11 -4.32 5.84 8.81
N ALA A 12 -3.55 6.56 9.62
CA ALA A 12 -3.89 6.81 11.02
C ALA A 12 -4.99 7.87 11.16
N ASN A 13 -4.99 8.85 10.25
CA ASN A 13 -5.95 9.95 10.28
C ASN A 13 -6.34 10.34 8.85
N PHE A 14 -6.99 11.48 8.67
CA PHE A 14 -7.49 11.88 7.35
C PHE A 14 -6.43 12.53 6.46
N GLU A 15 -5.23 12.74 6.97
CA GLU A 15 -4.10 13.17 6.15
C GLU A 15 -3.53 11.95 5.42
N ARG A 16 -3.36 12.05 4.10
CA ARG A 16 -2.87 10.91 3.31
C ARG A 16 -1.42 10.55 3.60
N SER A 17 -0.64 11.48 4.13
CA SER A 17 0.74 11.21 4.57
C SER A 17 0.81 10.35 5.84
N SER A 18 -0.31 10.18 6.56
CA SER A 18 -0.34 9.50 7.85
C SER A 18 -0.45 7.98 7.72
N VAL A 19 0.21 7.39 6.72
CA VAL A 19 0.19 5.93 6.57
C VAL A 19 0.75 5.27 7.82
N CYS A 20 0.06 4.25 8.32
CA CYS A 20 0.46 3.52 9.52
C CYS A 20 0.75 2.05 9.24
N SER A 21 0.46 1.58 8.04
CA SER A 21 0.89 0.27 7.58
C SER A 21 0.91 0.22 6.06
N VAL A 22 1.70 -0.70 5.53
CA VAL A 22 1.75 -0.98 4.10
C VAL A 22 1.88 -2.48 3.88
N GLY A 23 1.09 -3.00 2.94
CA GLY A 23 1.20 -4.37 2.47
C GLY A 23 1.57 -4.39 1.00
N ILE A 24 2.50 -5.25 0.64
CA ILE A 24 2.96 -5.45 -0.74
C ILE A 24 2.88 -6.93 -1.06
N VAL A 25 2.35 -7.26 -2.23
CA VAL A 25 2.34 -8.62 -2.75
C VAL A 25 2.90 -8.58 -4.17
N ILE A 26 3.94 -9.37 -4.43
CA ILE A 26 4.58 -9.41 -5.74
C ILE A 26 4.01 -10.60 -6.52
N VAL A 27 3.48 -10.33 -7.70
CA VAL A 27 2.91 -11.37 -8.58
C VAL A 27 3.73 -11.42 -9.86
N ARG A 28 4.21 -12.61 -10.19
CA ARG A 28 4.94 -12.87 -11.44
C ARG A 28 4.41 -14.14 -12.07
N GLY A 29 4.12 -14.07 -13.36
CA GLY A 29 3.58 -15.20 -14.09
C GLY A 29 2.25 -15.71 -13.51
N GLY A 30 1.47 -14.83 -12.89
CA GLY A 30 0.19 -15.19 -12.29
C GLY A 30 0.30 -15.80 -10.90
N GLU A 31 1.50 -15.88 -10.31
CA GLU A 31 1.71 -16.48 -9.00
C GLU A 31 2.30 -15.46 -8.04
N ILE A 32 1.91 -15.58 -6.76
CA ILE A 32 2.51 -14.78 -5.69
C ILE A 32 3.90 -15.33 -5.40
N VAL A 33 4.92 -14.52 -5.64
CA VAL A 33 6.32 -14.94 -5.46
C VAL A 33 6.99 -14.29 -4.26
N ASP A 34 6.41 -13.20 -3.73
CA ASP A 34 6.96 -12.52 -2.55
C ASP A 34 5.89 -11.64 -1.92
N SER A 35 6.09 -11.29 -0.67
CA SER A 35 5.22 -10.37 0.03
C SER A 35 6.02 -9.60 1.08
N PHE A 36 5.50 -8.42 1.45
CA PHE A 36 6.14 -7.57 2.45
C PHE A 36 5.03 -6.85 3.21
N TYR A 37 5.15 -6.77 4.52
CA TYR A 37 4.24 -6.02 5.35
C TYR A 37 5.03 -5.28 6.43
N SER A 38 4.66 -4.03 6.70
CA SER A 38 5.27 -3.29 7.80
C SER A 38 4.29 -2.32 8.42
N LEU A 39 4.35 -2.20 9.72
CA LEU A 39 3.78 -1.06 10.44
C LEU A 39 4.67 0.15 10.19
N ILE A 40 4.09 1.34 10.22
CA ILE A 40 4.79 2.60 9.96
C ILE A 40 4.38 3.60 11.02
N GLN A 41 5.35 4.32 11.58
CA GLN A 41 5.01 5.45 12.43
C GLN A 41 4.46 6.57 11.54
N PRO A 42 3.20 6.97 11.73
CA PRO A 42 2.58 7.92 10.81
C PRO A 42 3.06 9.36 11.02
N GLU A 43 2.95 10.17 9.98
CA GLU A 43 3.24 11.61 10.02
C GLU A 43 2.08 12.36 9.35
N PRO A 44 1.28 13.14 10.09
CA PRO A 44 1.35 13.41 11.53
C PRO A 44 0.93 12.22 12.39
N ASN A 45 1.54 12.09 13.56
CA ASN A 45 1.39 10.92 14.44
C ASN A 45 0.23 11.10 15.42
N TYR A 46 -0.99 11.07 14.92
CA TYR A 46 -2.19 10.99 15.73
C TYR A 46 -3.21 10.11 15.01
N TYR A 47 -4.13 9.52 15.76
CA TYR A 47 -5.12 8.60 15.21
C TYR A 47 -6.53 9.15 15.32
N GLN A 48 -7.26 9.08 14.21
CA GLN A 48 -8.69 9.31 14.18
C GLN A 48 -9.39 7.98 14.47
N TRP A 49 -10.35 7.98 15.39
CA TRP A 49 -11.01 6.74 15.78
C TRP A 49 -11.71 6.03 14.60
N ARG A 50 -12.20 6.77 13.62
CA ARG A 50 -12.82 6.19 12.43
C ARG A 50 -11.84 5.37 11.63
N CYS A 51 -10.61 5.82 11.53
CA CYS A 51 -9.56 5.06 10.84
C CYS A 51 -9.23 3.80 11.65
N THR A 52 -9.08 3.93 12.95
CA THR A 52 -8.83 2.78 13.84
C THR A 52 -9.95 1.74 13.75
N GLN A 53 -11.20 2.15 13.63
CA GLN A 53 -12.31 1.22 13.46
C GLN A 53 -12.18 0.39 12.18
N VAL A 54 -11.60 0.94 11.13
CA VAL A 54 -11.43 0.25 9.85
C VAL A 54 -10.32 -0.79 9.93
N HIS A 55 -9.14 -0.43 10.45
CA HIS A 55 -7.96 -1.31 10.41
C HIS A 55 -7.51 -1.85 11.75
N GLY A 56 -8.06 -1.36 12.85
CA GLY A 56 -7.75 -1.87 14.19
C GLY A 56 -6.42 -1.41 14.76
N LEU A 57 -5.65 -0.58 14.06
CA LEU A 57 -4.36 -0.10 14.56
C LEU A 57 -4.55 1.15 15.42
N THR A 58 -3.68 1.27 16.42
CA THR A 58 -3.66 2.40 17.33
C THR A 58 -2.24 2.95 17.44
N ARG A 59 -2.11 4.08 18.10
CA ARG A 59 -0.82 4.70 18.34
C ARG A 59 0.15 3.75 19.07
N ALA A 60 -0.37 2.93 19.99
CA ALA A 60 0.46 1.96 20.69
C ALA A 60 1.11 0.96 19.75
N ASP A 61 0.45 0.62 18.64
CA ASP A 61 0.98 -0.33 17.67
C ASP A 61 2.13 0.24 16.84
N THR A 62 2.13 1.56 16.59
CA THR A 62 3.05 2.17 15.63
C THR A 62 4.02 3.19 16.21
N ASP A 63 3.94 3.50 17.51
CA ASP A 63 4.85 4.49 18.11
C ASP A 63 6.33 4.11 17.99
N GLU A 64 6.62 2.80 17.98
CA GLU A 64 8.00 2.32 17.82
C GLU A 64 8.28 1.77 16.43
N ALA A 65 7.34 1.90 15.51
CA ALA A 65 7.53 1.43 14.14
C ALA A 65 8.44 2.38 13.36
N PRO A 66 9.09 1.89 12.30
CA PRO A 66 9.90 2.75 11.45
C PRO A 66 9.04 3.77 10.71
N VAL A 67 9.64 4.90 10.36
CA VAL A 67 8.96 5.92 9.56
C VAL A 67 8.89 5.49 8.10
N PHE A 68 8.02 6.13 7.32
CA PHE A 68 7.77 5.76 5.93
C PHE A 68 9.06 5.71 5.10
N SER A 69 9.96 6.68 5.26
CA SER A 69 11.18 6.73 4.44
C SER A 69 12.06 5.50 4.63
N GLU A 70 12.12 4.95 5.84
CA GLU A 70 12.89 3.74 6.09
C GLU A 70 12.23 2.50 5.49
N VAL A 71 10.91 2.42 5.61
CA VAL A 71 10.12 1.31 5.06
C VAL A 71 10.17 1.31 3.53
N TRP A 72 10.02 2.50 2.92
CA TRP A 72 9.99 2.61 1.46
C TRP A 72 11.30 2.20 0.82
N LYS A 73 12.44 2.47 1.49
CA LYS A 73 13.75 2.02 1.01
C LYS A 73 13.83 0.49 0.91
N GLN A 74 13.11 -0.23 1.75
CA GLN A 74 13.05 -1.68 1.68
C GLN A 74 12.12 -2.17 0.58
N ILE A 75 11.09 -1.39 0.27
CA ILE A 75 10.09 -1.74 -0.74
C ILE A 75 10.61 -1.49 -2.16
N GLU A 76 11.35 -0.38 -2.37
CA GLU A 76 11.79 0.03 -3.71
C GLU A 76 12.45 -1.09 -4.52
N PRO A 77 13.41 -1.86 -3.98
CA PRO A 77 14.02 -2.93 -4.78
C PRO A 77 13.05 -4.07 -5.08
N LEU A 78 12.01 -4.27 -4.26
CA LEU A 78 11.03 -5.34 -4.50
C LEU A 78 10.11 -5.02 -5.66
N ILE A 79 9.79 -3.74 -5.86
CA ILE A 79 8.81 -3.31 -6.86
C ILE A 79 9.45 -2.72 -8.12
N GLU A 80 10.77 -2.73 -8.20
CA GLU A 80 11.50 -2.15 -9.34
C GLU A 80 11.03 -2.75 -10.66
N GLY A 81 10.63 -1.87 -11.58
CA GLY A 81 10.18 -2.29 -12.90
C GLY A 81 8.76 -2.85 -12.95
N LEU A 82 8.06 -2.88 -11.83
CA LEU A 82 6.70 -3.41 -11.79
C LEU A 82 5.67 -2.29 -11.70
N PRO A 83 4.53 -2.41 -12.40
CA PRO A 83 3.39 -1.53 -12.13
C PRO A 83 2.81 -1.83 -10.77
N LEU A 84 2.23 -0.83 -10.14
CA LEU A 84 1.53 -0.97 -8.86
C LEU A 84 0.05 -1.15 -9.10
N VAL A 85 -0.57 -2.04 -8.33
CA VAL A 85 -2.00 -2.32 -8.42
C VAL A 85 -2.61 -2.05 -7.04
N ALA A 86 -3.67 -1.26 -6.99
CA ALA A 86 -4.33 -0.90 -5.75
C ALA A 86 -5.83 -1.03 -5.88
N HIS A 87 -6.49 -1.48 -4.81
CA HIS A 87 -7.94 -1.64 -4.81
C HIS A 87 -8.67 -0.29 -4.94
N ASN A 88 -8.15 0.72 -4.26
CA ASN A 88 -8.67 2.09 -4.38
C ASN A 88 -7.52 2.98 -4.86
N THR A 89 -7.26 2.93 -6.16
CA THR A 89 -6.11 3.60 -6.76
C THR A 89 -5.94 5.06 -6.38
N PRO A 90 -7.00 5.91 -6.41
CA PRO A 90 -6.83 7.31 -6.02
C PRO A 90 -6.35 7.47 -4.57
N PHE A 91 -6.80 6.60 -3.67
CA PHE A 91 -6.39 6.67 -2.26
C PHE A 91 -4.93 6.27 -2.11
N ASP A 92 -4.56 5.08 -2.60
CA ASP A 92 -3.20 4.56 -2.41
C ASP A 92 -2.16 5.39 -3.15
N LYS A 93 -2.47 5.83 -4.36
CA LYS A 93 -1.60 6.72 -5.12
C LYS A 93 -1.42 8.05 -4.39
N GLY A 94 -2.49 8.59 -3.83
CA GLY A 94 -2.45 9.82 -3.04
C GLY A 94 -1.62 9.67 -1.77
N CYS A 95 -1.73 8.53 -1.08
CA CYS A 95 -0.92 8.22 0.09
C CYS A 95 0.57 8.16 -0.26
N LEU A 96 0.91 7.43 -1.32
CA LEU A 96 2.30 7.31 -1.75
C LEU A 96 2.89 8.67 -2.09
N ARG A 97 2.16 9.46 -2.88
CA ARG A 97 2.62 10.79 -3.27
C ARG A 97 2.82 11.71 -2.05
N ALA A 98 1.84 11.72 -1.14
CA ALA A 98 1.92 12.55 0.06
C ALA A 98 3.10 12.16 0.94
N CYS A 99 3.35 10.86 1.11
CA CYS A 99 4.48 10.37 1.90
C CYS A 99 5.81 10.75 1.26
N LEU A 100 5.96 10.54 -0.05
CA LEU A 100 7.20 10.89 -0.74
C LEU A 100 7.49 12.39 -0.62
N MET A 101 6.47 13.23 -0.73
CA MET A 101 6.63 14.67 -0.55
C MET A 101 6.98 15.04 0.88
N THR A 102 6.32 14.43 1.86
CA THR A 102 6.57 14.71 3.28
C THR A 102 8.01 14.39 3.69
N TYR A 103 8.57 13.31 3.15
CA TYR A 103 9.93 12.88 3.47
C TYR A 103 10.95 13.37 2.43
N GLN A 104 10.54 14.25 1.51
CA GLN A 104 11.40 14.84 0.49
C GLN A 104 12.12 13.78 -0.34
N MET A 105 11.39 12.72 -0.68
CA MET A 105 11.88 11.63 -1.53
C MET A 105 11.44 11.84 -2.98
N ASP A 106 12.20 11.29 -3.93
CA ASP A 106 11.88 11.41 -5.34
C ASP A 106 10.57 10.69 -5.66
N TYR A 107 9.69 11.38 -6.37
CA TYR A 107 8.46 10.78 -6.90
C TYR A 107 8.75 10.29 -8.32
N LEU A 108 8.80 8.97 -8.47
CA LEU A 108 9.19 8.33 -9.74
C LEU A 108 8.02 8.13 -10.71
N ASP A 109 6.87 8.73 -10.44
CA ASP A 109 5.68 8.61 -11.28
C ASP A 109 5.31 7.14 -11.52
N TYR A 110 5.13 6.42 -10.43
CA TYR A 110 4.75 5.00 -10.48
C TYR A 110 3.46 4.80 -11.25
N GLU A 111 3.42 3.74 -12.08
CA GLU A 111 2.26 3.36 -12.84
C GLU A 111 1.29 2.60 -11.94
N PHE A 112 0.03 3.05 -11.88
CA PHE A 112 -0.99 2.42 -11.04
C PHE A 112 -2.13 1.88 -11.88
N PHE A 113 -2.62 0.69 -11.50
CA PHE A 113 -3.78 0.06 -12.12
C PHE A 113 -4.81 -0.33 -11.06
N ASP A 114 -6.07 -0.48 -11.50
CA ASP A 114 -7.18 -0.89 -10.65
C ASP A 114 -7.08 -2.38 -10.34
N THR A 115 -7.08 -2.77 -9.07
CA THR A 115 -7.05 -4.16 -8.63
C THR A 115 -8.21 -4.96 -9.19
N LEU A 116 -9.40 -4.38 -9.23
CA LEU A 116 -10.59 -5.05 -9.73
C LEU A 116 -10.40 -5.48 -11.18
N LYS A 117 -9.85 -4.60 -12.00
CA LYS A 117 -9.57 -4.89 -13.41
C LYS A 117 -8.50 -5.97 -13.53
N ALA A 118 -7.44 -5.88 -12.72
CA ALA A 118 -6.36 -6.87 -12.72
C ALA A 118 -6.89 -8.23 -12.25
N ALA A 119 -7.72 -8.25 -11.21
CA ALA A 119 -8.29 -9.49 -10.67
C ALA A 119 -9.22 -10.17 -11.67
N ARG A 120 -10.02 -9.41 -12.41
CA ARG A 120 -10.89 -9.96 -13.46
C ARG A 120 -10.10 -10.64 -14.56
N ARG A 121 -8.91 -10.13 -14.83
CA ARG A 121 -8.02 -10.69 -15.87
C ARG A 121 -7.32 -11.96 -15.39
N ILE A 122 -6.92 -11.99 -14.11
CA ILE A 122 -6.09 -13.05 -13.55
C ILE A 122 -6.95 -14.13 -12.88
N LEU A 123 -7.99 -13.73 -12.14
CA LEU A 123 -8.83 -14.60 -11.33
C LEU A 123 -10.31 -14.42 -11.69
N PRO A 124 -10.70 -14.68 -12.96
CA PRO A 124 -12.07 -14.40 -13.41
C PRO A 124 -13.12 -15.32 -12.75
N HIS A 125 -12.70 -16.43 -12.15
CA HIS A 125 -13.61 -17.41 -11.54
C HIS A 125 -14.04 -17.05 -10.12
N LEU A 126 -13.47 -16.01 -9.50
CA LEU A 126 -13.84 -15.62 -8.15
C LEU A 126 -15.21 -14.95 -8.14
N PRO A 127 -16.02 -15.16 -7.08
CA PRO A 127 -17.37 -14.61 -7.00
C PRO A 127 -17.37 -13.07 -6.90
N ASN A 128 -16.29 -12.50 -6.37
CA ASN A 128 -16.08 -11.05 -6.34
C ASN A 128 -14.59 -10.77 -6.44
N HIS A 129 -14.25 -9.50 -6.60
CA HIS A 129 -12.85 -9.09 -6.79
C HIS A 129 -12.45 -8.02 -5.77
N GLN A 130 -12.94 -8.15 -4.54
CA GLN A 130 -12.50 -7.31 -3.44
C GLN A 130 -11.10 -7.74 -2.99
N LEU A 131 -10.36 -6.82 -2.39
CA LEU A 131 -8.98 -7.07 -2.01
C LEU A 131 -8.83 -8.28 -1.09
N GLN A 132 -9.76 -8.49 -0.17
CA GLN A 132 -9.73 -9.62 0.75
C GLN A 132 -9.91 -10.96 0.04
N THR A 133 -10.56 -10.98 -1.13
CA THR A 133 -10.78 -12.19 -1.91
C THR A 133 -9.60 -12.47 -2.83
N VAL A 134 -9.02 -11.42 -3.34
CA VAL A 134 -7.87 -11.50 -4.23
C VAL A 134 -6.60 -11.80 -3.44
#